data_3bb57d2283e499a3bf1628aa535e3965
#
_entry.id   3bb57d2283e499a3bf1628aa535e3965
#
_cell.length_a   1.000
_cell.length_b   1.000
_cell.length_c   1.000
_cell.angle_alpha   90.00
_cell.angle_beta   90.00
_cell.angle_gamma   90.00
#
_symmetry.space_group_name_H-M   'P 1'
#
loop_
_entity.id
_entity.type
_entity.pdbx_description
1 polymer ?
#
loop_
_entity_poly.entity_id
_entity_poly.type
_entity_poly.pdbx_seq_one_letter_code
_entity_poly.pdbx_strand_id
1 'polypeptide(L)'
;DIFSEISRLSRKDTLICSSNMEPYVDGELKRIGYEVVGASGDPSPAKVKIGRSCKNAEITLIPPWFALPPPIGPKSRIGILGGGVAGASIVRALHRRGLQAEIIDAHLFNESTSILPVALISPTLTEKANELSNFYDRSYRSVLASIEELGAEWLSRGVLKIKPKQMVARQIDSLIRRKNLWDDAATEVTAAEIQSKTNINCSGHGLWFAEAGTLSPVEYLSKLMNGQQLIKNQKVAQIEFLNDEWILYSEGKREISRLDVLIITAALGSNNFACTRHIPLIGIGGQLSLANPTSQSLALRATILGQSYITPACGNMHAVGSTHIRGNEIYDPDAFNLTKEGHWQNYKNLEPAIQTLLGKDDICNWNGYAGVRAATPDRLPCVGPVVDP
;
A
#
# COMPACT_ATOMS: atom_id res chain seq x y z
N ASP A 1 18.03 -8.09 -2.60
CA ASP A 1 18.28 -9.30 -3.40
C ASP A 1 17.88 -10.52 -2.54
N ILE A 2 17.39 -11.59 -3.19
CA ILE A 2 16.86 -12.78 -2.51
C ILE A 2 17.92 -13.47 -1.65
N PHE A 3 19.17 -13.49 -2.11
CA PHE A 3 20.26 -14.14 -1.40
C PHE A 3 20.64 -13.38 -0.13
N SER A 4 20.61 -12.06 -0.15
CA SER A 4 20.81 -11.23 1.04
C SER A 4 19.72 -11.50 2.08
N GLU A 5 18.48 -11.68 1.65
CA GLU A 5 17.37 -12.00 2.54
C GLU A 5 17.46 -13.43 3.08
N ILE A 6 17.83 -14.39 2.25
CA ILE A 6 18.16 -15.76 2.68
C ILE A 6 19.24 -15.72 3.78
N SER A 7 20.32 -14.96 3.53
CA SER A 7 21.39 -14.78 4.52
C SER A 7 20.90 -14.19 5.84
N ARG A 8 20.06 -13.17 5.77
CA ARG A 8 19.50 -12.49 6.94
C ARG A 8 18.63 -13.42 7.78
N LEU A 9 17.84 -14.27 7.15
CA LEU A 9 16.93 -15.20 7.80
C LEU A 9 17.60 -16.50 8.29
N SER A 10 18.82 -16.76 7.85
CA SER A 10 19.54 -18.00 8.12
C SER A 10 20.33 -17.93 9.43
N ARG A 11 20.25 -18.99 10.18
CA ARG A 11 21.10 -19.28 11.36
C ARG A 11 22.19 -20.26 10.96
N LYS A 12 23.18 -20.47 11.85
CA LYS A 12 24.14 -21.56 11.69
C LYS A 12 23.38 -22.88 11.45
N ASP A 13 23.86 -23.66 10.54
CA ASP A 13 23.27 -24.95 10.12
C ASP A 13 21.91 -24.90 9.43
N THR A 14 21.40 -23.70 9.05
CA THR A 14 20.23 -23.61 8.17
C THR A 14 20.53 -24.30 6.84
N LEU A 15 19.65 -25.21 6.43
CA LEU A 15 19.78 -25.97 5.19
C LEU A 15 18.93 -25.36 4.08
N ILE A 16 19.50 -25.27 2.89
CA ILE A 16 18.81 -24.94 1.64
C ILE A 16 18.96 -26.14 0.71
N CYS A 17 17.86 -26.63 0.18
CA CYS A 17 17.85 -27.68 -0.81
C CYS A 17 17.27 -27.14 -2.13
N SER A 18 17.90 -27.48 -3.24
CA SER A 18 17.37 -27.18 -4.57
C SER A 18 17.65 -28.32 -5.53
N SER A 19 16.65 -28.64 -6.34
CA SER A 19 16.75 -29.67 -7.38
C SER A 19 17.34 -29.15 -8.70
N ASN A 20 17.48 -27.83 -8.86
CA ASN A 20 17.99 -27.20 -10.05
C ASN A 20 18.81 -25.96 -9.70
N MET A 21 20.03 -26.18 -9.19
CA MET A 21 20.95 -25.07 -8.92
C MET A 21 21.86 -24.84 -10.12
N GLU A 22 21.68 -23.72 -10.77
CA GLU A 22 22.60 -23.21 -11.77
C GLU A 22 23.91 -22.75 -11.11
N PRO A 23 25.04 -22.70 -11.82
CA PRO A 23 26.34 -22.25 -11.29
C PRO A 23 26.28 -20.86 -10.62
N TYR A 24 25.41 -19.99 -11.10
CA TYR A 24 25.19 -18.67 -10.52
C TYR A 24 24.63 -18.77 -9.09
N VAL A 25 23.64 -19.65 -8.85
CA VAL A 25 23.04 -19.87 -7.53
C VAL A 25 24.07 -20.41 -6.53
N ASP A 26 24.92 -21.34 -6.97
CA ASP A 26 26.03 -21.86 -6.16
C ASP A 26 26.99 -20.71 -5.75
N GLY A 27 27.34 -19.84 -6.68
CA GLY A 27 28.20 -18.68 -6.41
C GLY A 27 27.59 -17.73 -5.40
N GLU A 28 26.32 -17.41 -5.55
CA GLU A 28 25.62 -16.50 -4.64
C GLU A 28 25.43 -17.11 -3.24
N LEU A 29 25.10 -18.39 -3.14
CA LEU A 29 25.00 -19.07 -1.85
C LEU A 29 26.34 -19.07 -1.11
N LYS A 30 27.45 -19.35 -1.82
CA LYS A 30 28.79 -19.26 -1.24
C LYS A 30 29.12 -17.85 -0.79
N ARG A 31 28.76 -16.83 -1.59
CA ARG A 31 28.99 -15.42 -1.26
C ARG A 31 28.28 -15.02 0.04
N ILE A 32 27.09 -15.57 0.32
CA ILE A 32 26.35 -15.30 1.53
C ILE A 32 26.65 -16.25 2.70
N GLY A 33 27.70 -17.06 2.59
CA GLY A 33 28.24 -17.89 3.68
C GLY A 33 27.62 -19.27 3.79
N TYR A 34 27.20 -19.86 2.68
CA TYR A 34 26.77 -21.26 2.62
C TYR A 34 27.87 -22.15 2.06
N GLU A 35 28.07 -23.31 2.68
CA GLU A 35 28.80 -24.43 2.10
C GLU A 35 27.82 -25.24 1.25
N VAL A 36 28.09 -25.33 -0.06
CA VAL A 36 27.25 -26.07 -1.00
C VAL A 36 27.88 -27.44 -1.29
N VAL A 37 27.16 -28.48 -0.88
CA VAL A 37 27.62 -29.88 -1.05
C VAL A 37 26.63 -30.60 -1.97
N GLY A 38 27.13 -31.36 -2.94
CA GLY A 38 26.30 -32.26 -3.72
C GLY A 38 25.75 -33.37 -2.84
N ALA A 39 24.46 -33.68 -2.94
CA ALA A 39 23.91 -34.85 -2.27
C ALA A 39 24.58 -36.13 -2.83
N SER A 40 25.46 -36.71 -2.05
CA SER A 40 26.09 -38.01 -2.38
C SER A 40 25.12 -39.13 -2.04
N GLY A 41 24.70 -39.90 -3.03
CA GLY A 41 24.05 -41.17 -2.80
C GLY A 41 22.76 -41.51 -3.53
N ASP A 42 22.22 -40.61 -4.38
CA ASP A 42 21.04 -40.92 -5.16
C ASP A 42 21.35 -40.98 -6.67
N PRO A 43 21.05 -42.11 -7.37
CA PRO A 43 21.24 -42.26 -8.81
C PRO A 43 20.18 -41.49 -9.64
N SER A 44 19.35 -40.66 -9.03
CA SER A 44 18.33 -39.84 -9.72
C SER A 44 18.99 -38.77 -10.59
N PRO A 45 18.48 -38.48 -11.81
CA PRO A 45 19.01 -37.45 -12.69
C PRO A 45 18.84 -36.01 -12.16
N ALA A 46 18.10 -35.79 -11.10
CA ALA A 46 17.98 -34.53 -10.42
C ALA A 46 19.14 -34.33 -9.44
N LYS A 47 20.16 -33.58 -9.80
CA LYS A 47 21.27 -33.19 -8.90
C LYS A 47 20.73 -32.30 -7.79
N VAL A 48 20.28 -32.88 -6.68
CA VAL A 48 19.94 -32.13 -5.48
C VAL A 48 21.22 -31.61 -4.87
N LYS A 49 21.33 -30.31 -4.69
CA LYS A 49 22.42 -29.68 -3.93
C LYS A 49 21.88 -29.18 -2.59
N ILE A 50 22.68 -29.35 -1.57
CA ILE A 50 22.36 -28.91 -0.22
C ILE A 50 23.37 -27.84 0.16
N GLY A 51 22.88 -26.64 0.47
CA GLY A 51 23.67 -25.59 1.08
C GLY A 51 23.47 -25.61 2.60
N ARG A 52 24.56 -25.63 3.38
CA ARG A 52 24.54 -25.46 4.82
C ARG A 52 25.14 -24.11 5.19
N SER A 53 24.45 -23.31 5.98
CA SER A 53 24.96 -22.03 6.47
C SER A 53 26.11 -22.25 7.47
N CYS A 54 27.29 -21.76 7.13
CA CYS A 54 28.49 -21.79 7.97
C CYS A 54 28.63 -20.52 8.84
N LYS A 55 27.69 -19.61 8.78
CA LYS A 55 27.76 -18.38 9.56
C LYS A 55 27.80 -18.70 11.06
N ASN A 56 28.98 -18.61 11.63
CA ASN A 56 29.07 -18.08 12.98
C ASN A 56 28.46 -16.69 12.91
N ALA A 57 27.52 -16.36 13.77
CA ALA A 57 26.98 -15.01 13.86
C ALA A 57 28.16 -14.05 14.09
N GLU A 58 28.83 -13.64 12.98
CA GLU A 58 29.59 -12.41 13.02
C GLU A 58 28.54 -11.35 13.31
N ILE A 59 28.61 -10.82 14.50
CA ILE A 59 27.89 -9.60 14.86
C ILE A 59 28.47 -8.54 13.91
N THR A 60 27.91 -8.46 12.70
CA THR A 60 28.09 -7.29 11.87
C THR A 60 27.56 -6.17 12.75
N LEU A 61 28.44 -5.25 13.17
CA LEU A 61 28.05 -4.05 13.90
C LEU A 61 27.07 -3.29 13.00
N ILE A 62 25.80 -3.66 13.09
CA ILE A 62 24.73 -2.92 12.47
C ILE A 62 24.69 -1.61 13.26
N PRO A 63 24.84 -0.44 12.59
CA PRO A 63 24.70 0.83 13.28
C PRO A 63 23.43 0.82 14.11
N PRO A 64 23.43 1.37 15.34
CA PRO A 64 22.30 1.27 16.26
C PRO A 64 20.96 1.68 15.65
N TRP A 65 20.98 2.65 14.72
CA TRP A 65 19.78 3.12 14.01
C TRP A 65 19.23 2.15 12.96
N PHE A 66 19.95 1.09 12.61
CA PHE A 66 19.49 -0.01 11.76
C PHE A 66 19.33 -1.32 12.54
N ALA A 67 19.59 -1.30 13.83
CA ALA A 67 19.40 -2.49 14.66
C ALA A 67 17.91 -2.87 14.66
N LEU A 68 17.64 -4.14 14.38
CA LEU A 68 16.29 -4.65 14.55
C LEU A 68 16.00 -4.78 16.05
N PRO A 69 14.79 -4.45 16.49
CA PRO A 69 14.38 -4.72 17.87
C PRO A 69 14.48 -6.24 18.15
N PRO A 70 14.60 -6.63 19.40
CA PRO A 70 14.61 -8.04 19.76
C PRO A 70 13.36 -8.75 19.26
N PRO A 71 13.45 -10.04 18.89
CA PRO A 71 12.29 -10.79 18.41
C PRO A 71 11.24 -10.89 19.52
N ILE A 72 9.97 -10.67 19.13
CA ILE A 72 8.84 -10.84 20.05
C ILE A 72 8.54 -12.31 20.28
N GLY A 73 8.19 -12.65 21.52
CA GLY A 73 7.77 -14.00 21.88
C GLY A 73 6.34 -14.33 21.41
N PRO A 74 5.99 -15.62 21.26
CA PRO A 74 4.67 -16.03 20.80
C PRO A 74 3.53 -15.69 21.78
N LYS A 75 3.85 -15.33 23.02
CA LYS A 75 2.91 -14.94 24.07
C LYS A 75 2.88 -13.43 24.32
N SER A 76 3.60 -12.65 23.53
CA SER A 76 3.63 -11.19 23.69
C SER A 76 2.25 -10.58 23.46
N ARG A 77 1.86 -9.66 24.32
CA ARG A 77 0.65 -8.83 24.16
C ARG A 77 0.96 -7.75 23.13
N ILE A 78 0.40 -7.87 21.95
CA ILE A 78 0.65 -6.95 20.83
C ILE A 78 -0.58 -6.08 20.66
N GLY A 79 -0.38 -4.75 20.64
CA GLY A 79 -1.44 -3.79 20.31
C GLY A 79 -1.14 -3.03 19.03
N ILE A 80 -2.17 -2.76 18.26
CA ILE A 80 -2.12 -1.93 17.05
C ILE A 80 -3.03 -0.75 17.25
N LEU A 81 -2.46 0.44 17.29
CA LEU A 81 -3.20 1.70 17.42
C LEU A 81 -3.50 2.26 16.03
N GLY A 82 -4.76 2.15 15.64
CA GLY A 82 -5.28 2.53 14.32
C GLY A 82 -5.68 1.34 13.47
N GLY A 83 -6.97 1.21 13.16
CA GLY A 83 -7.60 0.12 12.39
C GLY A 83 -7.73 0.38 10.89
N GLY A 84 -7.04 1.39 10.33
CA GLY A 84 -7.01 1.65 8.90
C GLY A 84 -6.28 0.55 8.11
N VAL A 85 -6.05 0.77 6.80
CA VAL A 85 -5.43 -0.23 5.92
C VAL A 85 -4.05 -0.68 6.40
N ALA A 86 -3.26 0.19 7.00
CA ALA A 86 -1.96 -0.16 7.57
C ALA A 86 -2.09 -1.13 8.75
N GLY A 87 -2.94 -0.78 9.74
CA GLY A 87 -3.17 -1.63 10.90
C GLY A 87 -3.76 -2.99 10.52
N ALA A 88 -4.77 -3.01 9.65
CA ALA A 88 -5.38 -4.23 9.15
C ALA A 88 -4.37 -5.15 8.42
N SER A 89 -3.48 -4.56 7.61
CA SER A 89 -2.42 -5.32 6.93
C SER A 89 -1.43 -5.94 7.90
N ILE A 90 -1.10 -5.22 8.99
CA ILE A 90 -0.20 -5.73 10.06
C ILE A 90 -0.88 -6.86 10.83
N VAL A 91 -2.16 -6.71 11.19
CA VAL A 91 -2.95 -7.79 11.82
C VAL A 91 -2.84 -9.07 11.01
N ARG A 92 -3.14 -8.99 9.71
CA ARG A 92 -3.04 -10.14 8.83
C ARG A 92 -1.63 -10.73 8.81
N ALA A 93 -0.60 -9.88 8.73
CA ALA A 93 0.79 -10.33 8.72
C ALA A 93 1.19 -11.04 10.02
N LEU A 94 0.66 -10.60 11.16
CA LEU A 94 0.85 -11.24 12.46
C LEU A 94 0.10 -12.59 12.52
N HIS A 95 -1.17 -12.63 12.09
CA HIS A 95 -1.95 -13.87 12.04
C HIS A 95 -1.27 -14.96 11.21
N ARG A 96 -0.72 -14.59 10.04
CA ARG A 96 0.04 -15.54 9.19
C ARG A 96 1.28 -16.11 9.88
N ARG A 97 1.76 -15.45 10.95
CA ARG A 97 2.88 -15.90 11.79
C ARG A 97 2.44 -16.57 13.09
N GLY A 98 1.14 -16.82 13.26
CA GLY A 98 0.58 -17.40 14.47
C GLY A 98 0.56 -16.44 15.67
N LEU A 99 0.71 -15.13 15.43
CA LEU A 99 0.63 -14.10 16.45
C LEU A 99 -0.73 -13.44 16.43
N GLN A 100 -1.22 -13.06 17.61
CA GLN A 100 -2.45 -12.29 17.76
C GLN A 100 -2.12 -10.88 18.25
N ALA A 101 -2.93 -9.91 17.82
CA ALA A 101 -2.83 -8.54 18.27
C ALA A 101 -4.22 -7.99 18.59
N GLU A 102 -4.31 -7.07 19.53
CA GLU A 102 -5.53 -6.27 19.71
C GLU A 102 -5.44 -5.00 18.84
N ILE A 103 -6.57 -4.59 18.28
CA ILE A 103 -6.70 -3.32 17.58
C ILE A 103 -7.39 -2.34 18.51
N ILE A 104 -6.80 -1.14 18.64
CA ILE A 104 -7.38 -0.02 19.36
C ILE A 104 -7.61 1.10 18.36
N ASP A 105 -8.87 1.46 18.11
CA ASP A 105 -9.23 2.51 17.16
C ASP A 105 -10.43 3.30 17.72
N ALA A 106 -10.37 4.62 17.57
CA ALA A 106 -11.43 5.50 18.07
C ALA A 106 -12.73 5.39 17.29
N HIS A 107 -12.66 5.05 16.01
CA HIS A 107 -13.75 5.23 15.04
C HIS A 107 -14.20 3.94 14.36
N LEU A 108 -13.52 2.81 14.60
CA LEU A 108 -13.84 1.47 14.06
C LEU A 108 -14.53 1.49 12.69
N PHE A 109 -13.76 1.73 11.65
CA PHE A 109 -14.22 1.67 10.25
C PHE A 109 -15.19 2.76 9.79
N ASN A 110 -15.71 3.63 10.65
CA ASN A 110 -16.79 4.54 10.26
C ASN A 110 -16.32 5.93 9.83
N GLU A 111 -15.07 6.34 10.13
CA GLU A 111 -14.61 7.71 9.91
C GLU A 111 -13.13 7.80 9.41
N SER A 112 -12.49 6.68 9.10
CA SER A 112 -11.11 6.71 8.61
C SER A 112 -11.05 7.06 7.13
N THR A 113 -9.95 7.65 6.69
CA THR A 113 -9.67 7.87 5.25
C THR A 113 -9.59 6.57 4.44
N SER A 114 -9.63 5.42 5.10
CA SER A 114 -9.63 4.10 4.48
C SER A 114 -11.03 3.59 4.11
N ILE A 115 -12.11 4.34 4.42
CA ILE A 115 -13.51 3.92 4.12
C ILE A 115 -14.11 4.65 2.93
N LEU A 116 -13.30 5.01 1.98
CA LEU A 116 -13.79 5.52 0.70
C LEU A 116 -14.65 4.47 -0.02
N PRO A 117 -15.67 4.87 -0.82
CA PRO A 117 -16.48 3.91 -1.56
C PRO A 117 -15.69 3.16 -2.63
N VAL A 118 -14.63 3.78 -3.14
CA VAL A 118 -13.79 3.25 -4.21
C VAL A 118 -12.33 3.61 -3.97
N ALA A 119 -11.45 2.63 -4.01
CA ALA A 119 -10.01 2.83 -4.05
C ALA A 119 -9.44 2.39 -5.39
N LEU A 120 -8.57 3.21 -5.95
CA LEU A 120 -7.80 2.91 -7.15
C LEU A 120 -6.50 2.18 -6.77
N ILE A 121 -6.32 0.99 -7.30
CA ILE A 121 -5.09 0.21 -7.24
C ILE A 121 -4.40 0.32 -8.59
N SER A 122 -3.32 1.08 -8.63
CA SER A 122 -2.56 1.35 -9.86
C SER A 122 -1.07 1.50 -9.54
N PRO A 123 -0.17 1.04 -10.42
CA PRO A 123 1.26 1.16 -10.17
C PRO A 123 1.73 2.61 -10.21
N THR A 124 2.66 2.94 -9.33
CA THR A 124 3.36 4.22 -9.34
C THR A 124 4.61 4.09 -10.20
N LEU A 125 4.58 4.67 -11.39
CA LEU A 125 5.71 4.63 -12.30
C LEU A 125 6.69 5.76 -11.98
N THR A 126 7.95 5.42 -11.77
CA THR A 126 9.06 6.38 -11.65
C THR A 126 9.92 6.35 -12.91
N GLU A 127 10.56 7.48 -13.24
CA GLU A 127 11.41 7.56 -14.45
C GLU A 127 12.72 6.80 -14.31
N LYS A 128 13.22 6.65 -13.09
CA LYS A 128 14.50 5.98 -12.81
C LYS A 128 14.30 4.70 -12.04
N ALA A 129 15.04 3.67 -12.40
CA ALA A 129 15.19 2.47 -11.58
C ALA A 129 16.06 2.82 -10.37
N ASN A 130 15.48 2.82 -9.18
CA ASN A 130 16.16 3.05 -7.91
C ASN A 130 15.41 2.28 -6.80
N GLU A 131 15.87 2.39 -5.57
CA GLU A 131 15.25 1.69 -4.44
C GLU A 131 13.78 2.07 -4.23
N LEU A 132 13.44 3.35 -4.45
CA LEU A 132 12.06 3.83 -4.38
C LEU A 132 11.17 3.16 -5.42
N SER A 133 11.64 3.04 -6.66
CA SER A 133 10.89 2.32 -7.70
C SER A 133 10.68 0.86 -7.34
N ASN A 134 11.73 0.20 -6.82
CA ASN A 134 11.65 -1.18 -6.37
C ASN A 134 10.65 -1.34 -5.21
N PHE A 135 10.60 -0.37 -4.30
CA PHE A 135 9.63 -0.35 -3.22
C PHE A 135 8.19 -0.27 -3.75
N TYR A 136 7.89 0.66 -4.66
CA TYR A 136 6.55 0.79 -5.25
C TYR A 136 6.16 -0.43 -6.06
N ASP A 137 7.08 -0.98 -6.83
CA ASP A 137 6.83 -2.18 -7.65
C ASP A 137 6.49 -3.39 -6.76
N ARG A 138 7.27 -3.62 -5.70
CA ARG A 138 7.01 -4.69 -4.73
C ARG A 138 5.69 -4.46 -3.97
N SER A 139 5.41 -3.23 -3.58
CA SER A 139 4.17 -2.88 -2.89
C SER A 139 2.94 -3.14 -3.76
N TYR A 140 3.01 -2.77 -5.04
CA TYR A 140 1.93 -3.02 -5.99
C TYR A 140 1.68 -4.53 -6.18
N ARG A 141 2.73 -5.31 -6.40
CA ARG A 141 2.61 -6.78 -6.50
C ARG A 141 2.09 -7.42 -5.22
N SER A 142 2.55 -6.94 -4.06
CA SER A 142 2.08 -7.42 -2.76
C SER A 142 0.59 -7.18 -2.55
N VAL A 143 0.08 -6.02 -2.97
CA VAL A 143 -1.36 -5.73 -2.85
C VAL A 143 -2.19 -6.56 -3.83
N LEU A 144 -1.71 -6.77 -5.06
CA LEU A 144 -2.39 -7.67 -6.02
C LEU A 144 -2.48 -9.10 -5.48
N ALA A 145 -1.38 -9.64 -4.99
CA ALA A 145 -1.35 -10.97 -4.37
C ALA A 145 -2.29 -11.06 -3.14
N SER A 146 -2.34 -9.98 -2.33
CA SER A 146 -3.25 -9.93 -1.18
C SER A 146 -4.72 -9.88 -1.60
N ILE A 147 -5.07 -9.15 -2.65
CA ILE A 147 -6.43 -9.11 -3.20
C ILE A 147 -6.87 -10.50 -3.67
N GLU A 148 -6.00 -11.19 -4.41
CA GLU A 148 -6.25 -12.53 -4.91
C GLU A 148 -6.38 -13.55 -3.75
N GLU A 149 -5.44 -13.57 -2.83
CA GLU A 149 -5.43 -14.47 -1.67
C GLU A 149 -6.67 -14.29 -0.79
N LEU A 150 -7.14 -13.06 -0.62
CA LEU A 150 -8.33 -12.74 0.16
C LEU A 150 -9.63 -12.96 -0.60
N GLY A 151 -9.59 -13.18 -1.91
CA GLY A 151 -10.76 -13.21 -2.75
C GLY A 151 -11.53 -11.87 -2.71
N ALA A 152 -10.82 -10.74 -2.63
CA ALA A 152 -11.46 -9.44 -2.67
C ALA A 152 -11.93 -9.12 -4.09
N GLU A 153 -13.16 -8.62 -4.22
CA GLU A 153 -13.75 -8.38 -5.52
C GLU A 153 -13.32 -7.04 -6.12
N TRP A 154 -13.02 -7.07 -7.40
CA TRP A 154 -12.76 -5.86 -8.15
C TRP A 154 -14.09 -5.20 -8.57
N LEU A 155 -14.24 -3.92 -8.27
CA LEU A 155 -15.34 -3.11 -8.82
C LEU A 155 -15.15 -2.86 -10.31
N SER A 156 -13.90 -2.66 -10.73
CA SER A 156 -13.53 -2.63 -12.16
C SER A 156 -12.09 -3.07 -12.37
N ARG A 157 -11.79 -3.67 -13.52
CA ARG A 157 -10.44 -4.05 -13.94
C ARG A 157 -10.00 -3.23 -15.13
N GLY A 158 -8.71 -2.99 -15.19
CA GLY A 158 -8.08 -2.18 -16.21
C GLY A 158 -8.05 -0.69 -15.86
N VAL A 159 -6.88 -0.11 -16.00
CA VAL A 159 -6.63 1.33 -15.81
C VAL A 159 -5.89 1.87 -17.02
N LEU A 160 -6.45 2.90 -17.62
CA LEU A 160 -5.81 3.67 -18.68
C LEU A 160 -5.19 4.93 -18.10
N LYS A 161 -3.90 5.11 -18.27
CA LYS A 161 -3.21 6.36 -17.97
C LYS A 161 -2.96 7.13 -19.24
N ILE A 162 -3.72 8.20 -19.47
CA ILE A 162 -3.56 9.08 -20.62
C ILE A 162 -2.37 10.00 -20.39
N LYS A 163 -1.51 10.12 -21.39
CA LYS A 163 -0.33 11.01 -21.37
C LYS A 163 0.04 11.46 -22.77
N PRO A 164 0.76 12.61 -22.89
CA PRO A 164 1.41 12.98 -24.14
C PRO A 164 2.32 11.87 -24.66
N LYS A 165 2.32 11.63 -25.97
CA LYS A 165 3.09 10.54 -26.62
C LYS A 165 4.55 10.46 -26.18
N GLN A 166 5.23 11.61 -26.09
CA GLN A 166 6.64 11.67 -25.70
C GLN A 166 6.87 11.22 -24.23
N MET A 167 5.88 11.46 -23.34
CA MET A 167 5.98 10.98 -21.96
C MET A 167 5.67 9.48 -21.84
N VAL A 168 4.78 8.95 -22.67
CA VAL A 168 4.50 7.50 -22.75
C VAL A 168 5.78 6.77 -23.18
N ALA A 169 6.42 7.20 -24.27
CA ALA A 169 7.65 6.59 -24.77
C ALA A 169 8.75 6.56 -23.69
N ARG A 170 9.01 7.67 -22.99
CA ARG A 170 9.99 7.72 -21.90
C ARG A 170 9.68 6.76 -20.76
N GLN A 171 8.41 6.62 -20.40
CA GLN A 171 8.01 5.69 -19.35
C GLN A 171 8.15 4.24 -19.78
N ILE A 172 7.76 3.91 -21.00
CA ILE A 172 7.95 2.57 -21.57
C ILE A 172 9.44 2.22 -21.63
N ASP A 173 10.29 3.11 -22.15
CA ASP A 173 11.74 2.91 -22.14
C ASP A 173 12.30 2.67 -20.72
N SER A 174 11.75 3.37 -19.73
CA SER A 174 12.12 3.15 -18.34
C SER A 174 11.66 1.79 -17.82
N LEU A 175 10.48 1.33 -18.20
CA LEU A 175 9.93 0.03 -17.81
C LEU A 175 10.72 -1.12 -18.49
N ILE A 176 11.02 -0.99 -19.78
CA ILE A 176 11.81 -1.98 -20.53
C ILE A 176 13.21 -2.14 -19.91
N ARG A 177 13.83 -1.04 -19.46
CA ARG A 177 15.14 -1.07 -18.79
C ARG A 177 15.12 -1.75 -17.43
N ARG A 178 13.96 -1.87 -16.79
CA ARG A 178 13.76 -2.54 -15.51
C ARG A 178 13.50 -4.03 -15.66
N LYS A 179 14.04 -4.67 -16.68
CA LYS A 179 13.89 -6.09 -17.03
C LYS A 179 13.38 -6.97 -15.87
N ASN A 180 12.33 -7.73 -16.12
CA ASN A 180 11.72 -8.76 -15.28
C ASN A 180 10.62 -8.35 -14.28
N LEU A 181 10.24 -7.08 -14.16
CA LEU A 181 9.17 -6.71 -13.22
C LEU A 181 7.84 -6.34 -13.90
N TRP A 182 7.88 -6.00 -15.22
CA TRP A 182 6.75 -5.34 -15.87
C TRP A 182 6.39 -5.86 -17.26
N ASP A 183 6.94 -6.99 -17.70
CA ASP A 183 6.82 -7.46 -19.09
C ASP A 183 5.36 -7.56 -19.57
N ASP A 184 4.38 -7.78 -18.66
CA ASP A 184 2.96 -7.84 -18.99
C ASP A 184 2.08 -6.80 -18.24
N ALA A 185 2.65 -6.02 -17.32
CA ALA A 185 1.86 -5.17 -16.42
C ALA A 185 1.45 -3.84 -17.04
N ALA A 186 2.17 -3.34 -18.07
CA ALA A 186 1.86 -2.08 -18.73
C ALA A 186 2.10 -2.19 -20.24
N THR A 187 1.10 -1.85 -21.04
CA THR A 187 1.20 -1.82 -22.51
C THR A 187 0.89 -0.42 -23.03
N GLU A 188 1.63 0.00 -24.07
CA GLU A 188 1.24 1.21 -24.82
C GLU A 188 -0.01 0.91 -25.63
N VAL A 189 -0.94 1.85 -25.63
CA VAL A 189 -2.20 1.73 -26.39
C VAL A 189 -2.41 2.95 -27.27
N THR A 190 -2.86 2.66 -28.49
CA THR A 190 -3.27 3.64 -29.49
C THR A 190 -4.67 4.18 -29.24
N ALA A 191 -5.09 5.24 -29.92
CA ALA A 191 -6.43 5.78 -29.81
C ALA A 191 -7.54 4.75 -30.12
N ALA A 192 -7.32 3.86 -31.10
CA ALA A 192 -8.29 2.80 -31.43
C ALA A 192 -8.40 1.75 -30.31
N GLU A 193 -7.27 1.39 -29.68
CA GLU A 193 -7.26 0.46 -28.55
C GLU A 193 -7.85 1.12 -27.29
N ILE A 194 -7.62 2.42 -27.08
CA ILE A 194 -8.26 3.18 -26.00
C ILE A 194 -9.79 3.10 -26.16
N GLN A 195 -10.29 3.40 -27.35
CA GLN A 195 -11.73 3.29 -27.66
C GLN A 195 -12.26 1.88 -27.37
N SER A 196 -11.57 0.86 -27.81
CA SER A 196 -11.99 -0.54 -27.63
C SER A 196 -12.04 -0.93 -26.15
N LYS A 197 -11.01 -0.54 -25.35
CA LYS A 197 -10.86 -0.91 -23.94
C LYS A 197 -11.75 -0.10 -23.00
N THR A 198 -11.97 1.18 -23.30
CA THR A 198 -12.62 2.12 -22.38
C THR A 198 -13.99 2.60 -22.85
N ASN A 199 -14.28 2.44 -24.12
CA ASN A 199 -15.44 3.00 -24.82
C ASN A 199 -15.44 4.54 -24.86
N ILE A 200 -14.26 5.16 -24.87
CA ILE A 200 -14.09 6.60 -24.97
C ILE A 200 -13.29 6.97 -26.21
N ASN A 201 -13.79 7.95 -26.96
CA ASN A 201 -13.07 8.58 -28.04
C ASN A 201 -12.04 9.57 -27.46
N CYS A 202 -10.79 9.16 -27.45
CA CYS A 202 -9.68 9.99 -27.02
C CYS A 202 -8.62 10.00 -28.12
N SER A 203 -8.24 11.18 -28.59
CA SER A 203 -7.10 11.34 -29.51
C SER A 203 -5.82 11.36 -28.68
N GLY A 204 -5.11 10.24 -28.63
CA GLY A 204 -3.86 10.22 -27.87
C GLY A 204 -3.26 8.83 -27.73
N HIS A 205 -2.23 8.76 -26.91
CA HIS A 205 -1.58 7.54 -26.48
C HIS A 205 -1.76 7.37 -24.98
N GLY A 206 -1.72 6.16 -24.51
CA GLY A 206 -1.83 5.87 -23.09
C GLY A 206 -1.04 4.64 -22.71
N LEU A 207 -0.90 4.47 -21.41
CA LEU A 207 -0.44 3.23 -20.79
C LEU A 207 -1.64 2.48 -20.23
N TRP A 208 -1.79 1.25 -20.65
CA TRP A 208 -2.81 0.34 -20.16
C TRP A 208 -2.24 -0.60 -19.12
N PHE A 209 -2.88 -0.70 -17.98
CA PHE A 209 -2.56 -1.60 -16.88
C PHE A 209 -3.70 -2.59 -16.70
N ALA A 210 -3.55 -3.78 -17.23
CA ALA A 210 -4.62 -4.79 -17.23
C ALA A 210 -4.95 -5.30 -15.81
N GLU A 211 -3.94 -5.44 -14.95
CA GLU A 211 -4.10 -5.94 -13.59
C GLU A 211 -4.51 -4.86 -12.57
N ALA A 212 -4.37 -3.59 -12.94
CA ALA A 212 -4.84 -2.46 -12.14
C ALA A 212 -6.38 -2.40 -12.15
N GLY A 213 -6.95 -1.67 -11.21
CA GLY A 213 -8.40 -1.56 -11.13
C GLY A 213 -8.87 -0.81 -9.89
N THR A 214 -10.13 -0.94 -9.60
CA THR A 214 -10.76 -0.36 -8.40
C THR A 214 -11.40 -1.42 -7.55
N LEU A 215 -11.39 -1.21 -6.24
CA LEU A 215 -12.04 -2.08 -5.26
C LEU A 215 -12.72 -1.27 -4.16
N SER A 216 -13.56 -1.93 -3.37
CA SER A 216 -14.13 -1.37 -2.15
C SER A 216 -13.10 -1.46 -1.01
N PRO A 217 -12.58 -0.34 -0.49
CA PRO A 217 -11.70 -0.37 0.67
C PRO A 217 -12.33 -1.00 1.89
N VAL A 218 -13.63 -0.78 2.10
CA VAL A 218 -14.38 -1.33 3.25
C VAL A 218 -14.41 -2.86 3.18
N GLU A 219 -14.71 -3.42 2.01
CA GLU A 219 -14.68 -4.87 1.80
C GLU A 219 -13.27 -5.43 1.99
N TYR A 220 -12.28 -4.79 1.40
CA TYR A 220 -10.88 -5.21 1.52
C TYR A 220 -10.39 -5.19 2.97
N LEU A 221 -10.68 -4.13 3.73
CA LEU A 221 -10.39 -4.04 5.16
C LEU A 221 -11.07 -5.16 5.96
N SER A 222 -12.35 -5.41 5.69
CA SER A 222 -13.10 -6.50 6.34
C SER A 222 -12.41 -7.85 6.11
N LYS A 223 -11.96 -8.10 4.89
CA LYS A 223 -11.23 -9.34 4.56
C LYS A 223 -9.84 -9.42 5.20
N LEU A 224 -9.11 -8.32 5.28
CA LEU A 224 -7.82 -8.25 5.99
C LEU A 224 -7.98 -8.57 7.48
N MET A 225 -9.09 -8.14 8.07
CA MET A 225 -9.40 -8.32 9.50
C MET A 225 -10.20 -9.59 9.80
N ASN A 226 -10.48 -10.42 8.82
CA ASN A 226 -11.22 -11.65 9.04
C ASN A 226 -10.52 -12.53 10.08
N GLY A 227 -11.29 -12.92 11.11
CA GLY A 227 -10.76 -13.67 12.25
C GLY A 227 -10.16 -12.82 13.38
N GLN A 228 -10.09 -11.49 13.25
CA GLN A 228 -9.66 -10.60 14.33
C GLN A 228 -10.78 -10.44 15.36
N GLN A 229 -10.52 -10.91 16.58
CA GLN A 229 -11.53 -10.90 17.66
C GLN A 229 -11.30 -9.78 18.68
N LEU A 230 -10.07 -9.29 18.81
CA LEU A 230 -9.72 -8.30 19.83
C LEU A 230 -9.72 -6.90 19.23
N ILE A 231 -10.88 -6.26 19.23
CA ILE A 231 -11.04 -4.89 18.76
C ILE A 231 -11.61 -4.02 19.89
N LYS A 232 -10.93 -2.92 20.20
CA LYS A 232 -11.35 -1.94 21.19
C LYS A 232 -11.70 -0.63 20.50
N ASN A 233 -12.97 -0.25 20.55
CA ASN A 233 -13.45 1.06 20.10
C ASN A 233 -13.19 2.10 21.18
N GLN A 234 -11.96 2.62 21.27
CA GLN A 234 -11.55 3.58 22.27
C GLN A 234 -10.52 4.56 21.72
N LYS A 235 -10.70 5.84 22.03
CA LYS A 235 -9.74 6.89 21.73
C LYS A 235 -8.62 6.86 22.77
N VAL A 236 -7.40 6.63 22.31
CA VAL A 236 -6.19 6.73 23.13
C VAL A 236 -5.77 8.20 23.17
N ALA A 237 -5.63 8.73 24.38
CA ALA A 237 -5.18 10.10 24.60
C ALA A 237 -3.71 10.17 25.03
N GLN A 238 -3.22 9.14 25.72
CA GLN A 238 -1.84 9.12 26.24
C GLN A 238 -1.26 7.72 26.13
N ILE A 239 0.04 7.66 25.83
CA ILE A 239 0.85 6.44 25.79
C ILE A 239 2.03 6.64 26.74
N GLU A 240 2.27 5.67 27.60
CA GLU A 240 3.41 5.61 28.50
C GLU A 240 4.17 4.31 28.31
N PHE A 241 5.49 4.36 28.47
CA PHE A 241 6.34 3.18 28.57
C PHE A 241 6.89 3.08 29.98
N LEU A 242 6.49 2.06 30.71
CA LEU A 242 6.86 1.88 32.10
C LEU A 242 7.06 0.40 32.41
N ASN A 243 8.20 0.06 33.06
CA ASN A 243 8.54 -1.32 33.43
C ASN A 243 8.49 -2.31 32.26
N ASP A 244 9.06 -1.92 31.10
CA ASP A 244 9.08 -2.68 29.86
C ASP A 244 7.69 -2.97 29.23
N GLU A 245 6.67 -2.19 29.62
CA GLU A 245 5.31 -2.30 29.11
C GLU A 245 4.82 -0.97 28.54
N TRP A 246 4.09 -1.05 27.44
CA TRP A 246 3.33 0.06 26.87
C TRP A 246 1.95 0.14 27.51
N ILE A 247 1.61 1.27 28.11
CA ILE A 247 0.34 1.49 28.75
C ILE A 247 -0.41 2.60 28.01
N LEU A 248 -1.63 2.30 27.59
CA LEU A 248 -2.48 3.21 26.84
C LEU A 248 -3.62 3.72 27.73
N TYR A 249 -3.84 5.04 27.71
CA TYR A 249 -4.84 5.69 28.51
C TYR A 249 -5.85 6.48 27.66
N SER A 250 -7.10 6.52 28.12
CA SER A 250 -8.14 7.41 27.63
C SER A 250 -7.96 8.86 28.13
N GLU A 251 -8.76 9.82 27.61
CA GLU A 251 -8.75 11.22 28.07
C GLU A 251 -9.02 11.34 29.60
N GLY A 252 -9.82 10.46 30.16
CA GLY A 252 -10.07 10.37 31.59
C GLY A 252 -9.00 9.63 32.42
N LYS A 253 -7.81 9.41 31.87
CA LYS A 253 -6.71 8.65 32.48
C LYS A 253 -7.07 7.21 32.89
N ARG A 254 -8.11 6.64 32.29
CA ARG A 254 -8.43 5.22 32.46
C ARG A 254 -7.53 4.38 31.58
N GLU A 255 -6.91 3.34 32.13
CA GLU A 255 -6.12 2.37 31.40
C GLU A 255 -7.03 1.62 30.39
N ILE A 256 -6.62 1.61 29.12
CA ILE A 256 -7.28 0.92 28.00
C ILE A 256 -6.61 -0.44 27.78
N SER A 257 -5.28 -0.45 27.73
CA SER A 257 -4.48 -1.64 27.45
C SER A 257 -3.10 -1.52 28.02
N ARG A 258 -2.51 -2.70 28.30
CA ARG A 258 -1.13 -2.90 28.74
C ARG A 258 -0.49 -3.95 27.83
N LEU A 259 0.59 -3.59 27.16
CA LEU A 259 1.15 -4.30 26.01
C LEU A 259 2.67 -4.47 26.14
N ASP A 260 3.18 -5.56 25.62
CA ASP A 260 4.62 -5.78 25.48
C ASP A 260 5.14 -5.15 24.17
N VAL A 261 4.27 -5.03 23.16
CA VAL A 261 4.59 -4.42 21.87
C VAL A 261 3.44 -3.51 21.44
N LEU A 262 3.77 -2.27 21.09
CA LEU A 262 2.82 -1.32 20.52
C LEU A 262 3.22 -0.95 19.10
N ILE A 263 2.30 -1.07 18.17
CA ILE A 263 2.46 -0.67 16.77
C ILE A 263 1.52 0.49 16.49
N ILE A 264 2.06 1.65 16.15
CA ILE A 264 1.28 2.87 15.91
C ILE A 264 1.05 3.04 14.41
N THR A 265 -0.21 3.00 13.99
CA THR A 265 -0.68 3.18 12.61
C THR A 265 -1.80 4.22 12.53
N ALA A 266 -1.75 5.20 13.43
CA ALA A 266 -2.81 6.19 13.63
C ALA A 266 -2.77 7.37 12.62
N ALA A 267 -2.07 7.24 11.49
CA ALA A 267 -1.92 8.29 10.48
C ALA A 267 -1.46 9.62 11.12
N LEU A 268 -2.16 10.74 10.88
CA LEU A 268 -1.83 12.04 11.51
C LEU A 268 -1.97 11.99 13.04
N GLY A 269 -2.86 11.19 13.57
CA GLY A 269 -3.01 10.97 15.01
C GLY A 269 -1.74 10.45 15.68
N SER A 270 -0.79 9.89 14.92
CA SER A 270 0.52 9.49 15.46
C SER A 270 1.29 10.66 16.06
N ASN A 271 1.12 11.88 15.57
CA ASN A 271 1.79 13.07 16.11
C ASN A 271 1.27 13.52 17.49
N ASN A 272 0.15 12.97 17.94
CA ASN A 272 -0.43 13.30 19.24
C ASN A 272 0.34 12.65 20.43
N PHE A 273 1.19 11.68 20.16
CA PHE A 273 1.90 10.94 21.21
C PHE A 273 3.35 11.40 21.35
N ALA A 274 3.81 11.49 22.58
CA ALA A 274 5.16 11.95 22.91
C ALA A 274 6.25 11.14 22.18
N CYS A 275 6.09 9.83 22.07
CA CYS A 275 7.04 8.93 21.43
C CYS A 275 7.10 9.08 19.90
N THR A 276 6.12 9.67 19.24
CA THR A 276 6.04 9.76 17.77
C THR A 276 5.86 11.19 17.24
N ARG A 277 5.67 12.19 18.09
CA ARG A 277 5.47 13.60 17.68
C ARG A 277 6.64 14.22 16.91
N HIS A 278 7.82 13.62 16.99
CA HIS A 278 9.00 14.07 16.24
C HIS A 278 8.98 13.64 14.76
N ILE A 279 8.09 12.71 14.38
CA ILE A 279 7.94 12.27 12.99
C ILE A 279 7.31 13.43 12.22
N PRO A 280 7.94 13.91 11.12
CA PRO A 280 7.48 15.10 10.40
C PRO A 280 6.28 14.77 9.49
N LEU A 281 5.15 14.37 10.08
CA LEU A 281 3.93 14.12 9.30
C LEU A 281 3.22 15.43 8.96
N ILE A 282 2.75 15.53 7.72
CA ILE A 282 1.94 16.64 7.22
C ILE A 282 0.58 16.13 6.75
N GLY A 283 -0.45 16.94 6.95
CA GLY A 283 -1.80 16.68 6.43
C GLY A 283 -1.90 17.07 4.96
N ILE A 284 -2.45 16.18 4.14
CA ILE A 284 -2.82 16.50 2.76
C ILE A 284 -4.32 16.23 2.61
N GLY A 285 -5.10 17.29 2.51
CA GLY A 285 -6.53 17.22 2.25
C GLY A 285 -6.82 16.66 0.87
N GLY A 286 -7.82 15.82 0.76
CA GLY A 286 -8.29 15.26 -0.51
C GLY A 286 -9.78 15.07 -0.52
N GLN A 287 -10.42 15.52 -1.60
CA GLN A 287 -11.84 15.31 -1.84
C GLN A 287 -12.02 14.39 -3.04
N LEU A 288 -12.81 13.34 -2.84
CA LEU A 288 -13.34 12.45 -3.87
C LEU A 288 -14.77 12.88 -4.17
N SER A 289 -15.10 13.06 -5.43
CA SER A 289 -16.46 13.37 -5.90
C SER A 289 -17.15 12.10 -6.39
N LEU A 290 -18.45 11.98 -6.12
CA LEU A 290 -19.31 10.94 -6.64
C LEU A 290 -20.26 11.57 -7.65
N ALA A 291 -19.93 11.41 -8.93
CA ALA A 291 -20.66 12.00 -10.04
C ALA A 291 -21.81 11.09 -10.48
N ASN A 292 -22.99 11.70 -10.71
CA ASN A 292 -24.11 11.01 -11.31
C ASN A 292 -23.78 10.60 -12.75
N PRO A 293 -24.06 9.37 -13.16
CA PRO A 293 -23.79 8.95 -14.51
C PRO A 293 -24.80 9.56 -15.50
N THR A 294 -24.33 9.86 -16.69
CA THR A 294 -25.17 10.14 -17.85
C THR A 294 -25.38 8.86 -18.67
N SER A 295 -26.33 8.86 -19.60
CA SER A 295 -26.51 7.74 -20.53
C SER A 295 -25.22 7.41 -21.33
N GLN A 296 -24.41 8.42 -21.60
CA GLN A 296 -23.14 8.25 -22.33
C GLN A 296 -22.02 7.74 -21.40
N SER A 297 -21.92 8.28 -20.18
CA SER A 297 -20.85 7.90 -19.24
C SER A 297 -21.03 6.51 -18.65
N LEU A 298 -22.26 5.97 -18.59
CA LEU A 298 -22.53 4.58 -18.21
C LEU A 298 -21.82 3.55 -19.11
N ALA A 299 -21.46 3.94 -20.33
CA ALA A 299 -20.72 3.08 -21.24
C ALA A 299 -19.21 2.99 -20.95
N LEU A 300 -18.69 3.75 -19.96
CA LEU A 300 -17.29 3.70 -19.54
C LEU A 300 -16.97 2.31 -18.95
N ARG A 301 -15.95 1.64 -19.52
CA ARG A 301 -15.62 0.25 -19.17
C ARG A 301 -14.40 0.10 -18.23
N ALA A 302 -13.54 1.10 -18.15
CA ALA A 302 -12.32 1.05 -17.37
C ALA A 302 -12.02 2.39 -16.72
N THR A 303 -11.20 2.38 -15.67
CA THR A 303 -10.77 3.60 -15.00
C THR A 303 -9.81 4.38 -15.88
N ILE A 304 -10.02 5.68 -15.98
CA ILE A 304 -9.15 6.60 -16.70
C ILE A 304 -8.44 7.50 -15.71
N LEU A 305 -7.13 7.53 -15.79
CA LEU A 305 -6.24 8.29 -14.92
C LEU A 305 -5.52 9.37 -15.71
N GLY A 306 -5.86 10.62 -15.43
CA GLY A 306 -5.20 11.84 -15.90
C GLY A 306 -4.63 12.64 -14.72
N GLN A 307 -4.96 13.92 -14.64
CA GLN A 307 -4.73 14.74 -13.44
C GLN A 307 -5.72 14.37 -12.33
N SER A 308 -6.97 14.15 -12.68
CA SER A 308 -7.95 13.40 -11.88
C SER A 308 -8.24 12.08 -12.54
N TYR A 309 -8.76 11.12 -11.79
CA TYR A 309 -9.26 9.87 -12.35
C TYR A 309 -10.79 9.84 -12.37
N ILE A 310 -11.34 8.99 -13.22
CA ILE A 310 -12.75 8.59 -13.21
C ILE A 310 -12.84 7.08 -13.28
N THR A 311 -13.74 6.48 -12.50
CA THR A 311 -14.03 5.05 -12.53
C THR A 311 -15.26 4.75 -13.40
N PRO A 312 -15.43 3.53 -13.90
CA PRO A 312 -16.75 3.05 -14.33
C PRO A 312 -17.78 3.27 -13.23
N ALA A 313 -19.05 3.40 -13.60
CA ALA A 313 -20.12 3.56 -12.63
C ALA A 313 -20.24 2.31 -11.75
N CYS A 314 -20.18 2.49 -10.44
CA CYS A 314 -20.42 1.47 -9.44
C CYS A 314 -21.50 1.98 -8.47
N GLY A 315 -22.52 1.18 -8.18
CA GLY A 315 -23.64 1.63 -7.36
C GLY A 315 -24.34 2.88 -7.95
N ASN A 316 -24.38 2.98 -9.27
CA ASN A 316 -24.94 4.12 -10.03
C ASN A 316 -24.19 5.46 -9.80
N MET A 317 -22.89 5.43 -9.51
CA MET A 317 -22.06 6.63 -9.34
C MET A 317 -20.67 6.39 -9.93
N HIS A 318 -20.09 7.42 -10.56
CA HIS A 318 -18.67 7.46 -10.89
C HIS A 318 -17.88 8.07 -9.74
N ALA A 319 -16.78 7.45 -9.35
CA ALA A 319 -15.82 8.11 -8.47
C ALA A 319 -14.87 8.97 -9.31
N VAL A 320 -14.80 10.26 -8.97
CA VAL A 320 -13.99 11.26 -9.68
C VAL A 320 -13.05 11.93 -8.69
N GLY A 321 -11.78 11.90 -8.93
CA GLY A 321 -10.87 12.55 -8.00
C GLY A 321 -9.40 12.27 -8.20
N SER A 322 -8.66 12.67 -7.21
CA SER A 322 -9.02 13.45 -6.03
C SER A 322 -8.28 14.78 -6.02
N THR A 323 -8.83 15.76 -5.32
CA THR A 323 -8.08 16.99 -5.03
C THR A 323 -6.88 16.68 -4.14
N HIS A 324 -5.88 17.57 -4.17
CA HIS A 324 -4.70 17.52 -3.31
C HIS A 324 -4.47 18.92 -2.75
N ILE A 325 -4.99 19.17 -1.57
CA ILE A 325 -4.88 20.46 -0.90
C ILE A 325 -3.74 20.35 0.11
N ARG A 326 -2.69 21.14 -0.12
CA ARG A 326 -1.58 21.31 0.81
C ARG A 326 -1.75 22.64 1.52
N GLY A 327 -1.67 22.66 2.82
CA GLY A 327 -1.70 23.90 3.57
C GLY A 327 -1.29 23.66 5.01
N ASN A 328 -0.68 24.67 5.61
CA ASN A 328 -0.30 24.67 7.02
C ASN A 328 -1.54 24.67 7.94
N GLU A 329 -2.74 24.71 7.37
CA GLU A 329 -4.02 24.85 8.08
C GLU A 329 -4.79 23.52 8.25
N ILE A 330 -4.31 22.42 7.65
CA ILE A 330 -4.99 21.11 7.76
C ILE A 330 -4.38 20.32 8.93
N TYR A 331 -4.46 20.91 10.13
CA TYR A 331 -4.06 20.21 11.37
C TYR A 331 -5.21 19.45 12.02
N ASP A 332 -6.45 19.79 11.66
CA ASP A 332 -7.66 19.11 12.16
C ASP A 332 -8.29 18.30 11.01
N PRO A 333 -8.09 16.97 11.02
CA PRO A 333 -8.73 16.10 10.04
C PRO A 333 -10.26 16.19 10.03
N ASP A 334 -10.85 16.47 11.17
CA ASP A 334 -12.30 16.50 11.35
C ASP A 334 -12.94 17.80 10.79
N ALA A 335 -12.11 18.84 10.57
CA ALA A 335 -12.56 20.09 9.96
C ALA A 335 -12.55 20.08 8.43
N PHE A 336 -12.00 19.05 7.78
CA PHE A 336 -11.88 18.98 6.33
C PHE A 336 -13.16 18.41 5.70
N ASN A 337 -13.97 19.29 5.14
CA ASN A 337 -15.29 18.98 4.60
C ASN A 337 -15.36 19.03 3.07
N LEU A 338 -16.42 18.43 2.51
CA LEU A 338 -16.76 18.54 1.10
C LEU A 338 -17.04 20.00 0.71
N THR A 339 -16.51 20.41 -0.44
CA THR A 339 -16.73 21.73 -1.02
C THR A 339 -17.18 21.65 -2.48
N LYS A 340 -17.97 22.61 -2.92
CA LYS A 340 -18.36 22.74 -4.33
C LYS A 340 -17.14 23.01 -5.22
N GLU A 341 -16.20 23.76 -4.73
CA GLU A 341 -14.93 24.08 -5.38
C GLU A 341 -14.11 22.80 -5.63
N GLY A 342 -14.08 21.91 -4.67
CA GLY A 342 -13.41 20.61 -4.79
C GLY A 342 -14.05 19.72 -5.87
N HIS A 343 -15.38 19.71 -5.98
CA HIS A 343 -16.08 19.03 -7.08
C HIS A 343 -15.72 19.64 -8.44
N TRP A 344 -15.72 20.94 -8.56
CA TRP A 344 -15.31 21.65 -9.77
C TRP A 344 -13.85 21.40 -10.13
N GLN A 345 -12.96 21.35 -9.15
CA GLN A 345 -11.55 21.05 -9.37
C GLN A 345 -11.38 19.62 -9.91
N ASN A 346 -12.05 18.65 -9.29
CA ASN A 346 -12.02 17.26 -9.75
C ASN A 346 -12.52 17.15 -11.20
N TYR A 347 -13.64 17.82 -11.53
CA TYR A 347 -14.18 17.82 -12.88
C TYR A 347 -13.23 18.47 -13.89
N LYS A 348 -12.68 19.67 -13.58
CA LYS A 348 -11.77 20.40 -14.48
C LYS A 348 -10.49 19.64 -14.77
N ASN A 349 -10.06 18.80 -13.86
CA ASN A 349 -8.85 17.99 -13.99
C ASN A 349 -9.08 16.69 -14.77
N LEU A 350 -10.33 16.38 -15.16
CA LEU A 350 -10.62 15.26 -16.05
C LEU A 350 -10.20 15.59 -17.50
N GLU A 351 -9.91 14.55 -18.24
CA GLU A 351 -9.69 14.66 -19.70
C GLU A 351 -10.92 15.28 -20.40
N PRO A 352 -10.74 16.15 -21.41
CA PRO A 352 -11.84 16.84 -22.07
C PRO A 352 -12.94 15.91 -22.63
N ALA A 353 -12.56 14.76 -23.15
CA ALA A 353 -13.50 13.75 -23.62
C ALA A 353 -14.42 13.25 -22.49
N ILE A 354 -13.88 13.08 -21.27
CA ILE A 354 -14.64 12.66 -20.08
C ILE A 354 -15.56 13.78 -19.61
N GLN A 355 -15.06 15.02 -19.59
CA GLN A 355 -15.88 16.20 -19.22
C GLN A 355 -17.11 16.30 -20.11
N THR A 356 -16.96 16.03 -21.42
CA THR A 356 -18.06 16.02 -22.37
C THR A 356 -19.09 14.93 -22.04
N LEU A 357 -18.62 13.72 -21.63
CA LEU A 357 -19.51 12.61 -21.28
C LEU A 357 -20.32 12.87 -20.00
N LEU A 358 -19.73 13.52 -19.01
CA LEU A 358 -20.39 13.79 -17.73
C LEU A 358 -21.33 15.02 -17.80
N GLY A 359 -21.06 15.97 -18.70
CA GLY A 359 -21.77 17.26 -18.71
C GLY A 359 -21.35 18.16 -17.55
N LYS A 360 -22.01 19.31 -17.41
CA LYS A 360 -21.69 20.33 -16.38
C LYS A 360 -22.83 20.62 -15.40
N ASP A 361 -23.99 20.06 -15.64
CA ASP A 361 -25.25 20.60 -15.11
C ASP A 361 -25.48 20.32 -13.62
N ASP A 362 -24.76 19.36 -13.00
CA ASP A 362 -25.04 18.96 -11.63
C ASP A 362 -23.80 18.86 -10.72
N ILE A 363 -22.67 19.41 -11.15
CA ILE A 363 -21.37 19.25 -10.44
C ILE A 363 -21.44 19.74 -8.99
N CYS A 364 -22.14 20.86 -8.74
CA CYS A 364 -22.27 21.43 -7.40
C CYS A 364 -23.08 20.59 -6.42
N ASN A 365 -23.85 19.61 -6.91
CA ASN A 365 -24.70 18.72 -6.14
C ASN A 365 -24.14 17.30 -6.04
N TRP A 366 -22.94 17.06 -6.56
CA TRP A 366 -22.31 15.76 -6.39
C TRP A 366 -22.09 15.44 -4.91
N ASN A 367 -22.34 14.22 -4.54
CA ASN A 367 -21.89 13.68 -3.26
C ASN A 367 -20.37 13.42 -3.29
N GLY A 368 -19.82 13.00 -2.18
CA GLY A 368 -18.41 12.65 -2.14
C GLY A 368 -17.89 12.35 -0.76
N TYR A 369 -16.59 12.29 -0.67
CA TYR A 369 -15.86 12.08 0.57
C TYR A 369 -14.71 13.06 0.65
N ALA A 370 -14.50 13.60 1.83
CA ALA A 370 -13.36 14.45 2.13
C ALA A 370 -12.57 13.83 3.28
N GLY A 371 -11.26 13.98 3.26
CA GLY A 371 -10.42 13.45 4.33
C GLY A 371 -8.98 13.91 4.20
N VAL A 372 -8.22 13.75 5.26
CA VAL A 372 -6.84 14.19 5.36
C VAL A 372 -5.91 12.96 5.41
N ARG A 373 -4.98 12.90 4.47
CA ARG A 373 -3.93 11.86 4.42
C ARG A 373 -2.71 12.32 5.22
N ALA A 374 -2.15 11.42 6.00
CA ALA A 374 -0.82 11.61 6.56
C ALA A 374 0.24 11.39 5.47
N ALA A 375 1.15 12.32 5.33
CA ALA A 375 2.29 12.19 4.44
C ALA A 375 3.56 12.69 5.12
N THR A 376 4.69 12.13 4.73
CA THR A 376 6.02 12.68 5.06
C THR A 376 6.40 13.77 4.04
N PRO A 377 7.31 14.68 4.34
CA PRO A 377 7.76 15.73 3.42
C PRO A 377 8.33 15.16 2.11
N ASP A 378 9.03 14.05 2.18
CA ASP A 378 9.61 13.33 1.04
C ASP A 378 8.63 12.35 0.36
N ARG A 379 7.43 12.17 0.91
CA ARG A 379 6.38 11.24 0.46
C ARG A 379 6.76 9.76 0.54
N LEU A 380 7.78 9.42 1.31
CA LEU A 380 8.16 8.04 1.57
C LEU A 380 7.40 7.50 2.79
N PRO A 381 7.05 6.21 2.77
CA PRO A 381 6.49 5.60 3.98
C PRO A 381 7.54 5.56 5.09
N CYS A 382 7.11 5.85 6.30
CA CYS A 382 7.93 5.74 7.50
C CYS A 382 7.55 4.46 8.23
N VAL A 383 8.50 3.52 8.34
CA VAL A 383 8.33 2.25 9.05
C VAL A 383 9.60 1.95 9.82
N GLY A 384 9.47 1.69 11.10
CA GLY A 384 10.61 1.35 11.94
C GLY A 384 10.30 1.43 13.44
N PRO A 385 11.26 1.04 14.29
CA PRO A 385 11.14 1.25 15.72
C PRO A 385 11.11 2.75 16.04
N VAL A 386 10.35 3.10 17.07
CA VAL A 386 10.40 4.44 17.64
C VAL A 386 11.75 4.61 18.31
N VAL A 387 12.46 5.67 17.95
CA VAL A 387 13.70 6.04 18.62
C VAL A 387 13.33 6.65 19.96
N ASP A 388 14.00 6.22 21.01
CA ASP A 388 13.86 6.84 22.33
C ASP A 388 14.32 8.31 22.22
N PRO A 389 13.47 9.29 22.54
CA PRO A 389 13.77 10.69 22.31
C PRO A 389 14.87 11.20 23.24
#